data_aeb53270df8c5c88f82887c8e0a08bf4
#
_entry.id   aeb53270df8c5c88f82887c8e0a08bf4
#
_cell.length_a   1.000
_cell.length_b   1.000
_cell.length_c   1.000
_cell.angle_alpha   90.00
_cell.angle_beta   90.00
_cell.angle_gamma   90.00
#
_symmetry.space_group_name_H-M   'P 1'
#
loop_
_entity.id
_entity.type
_entity.pdbx_description
1 polymer ?
#
loop_
_entity_poly.entity_id
_entity_poly.type
_entity_poly.pdbx_seq_one_letter_code
_entity_poly.pdbx_strand_id
1 'polypeptide(L)'
;MLRRYRVQLECIGRAGELANDVNLARTGIEQTPIEVEHPPTVLTGSNPSPVTRTRGERLARSRFCSRTSLAVVLITWAWAAAGCATRLPVVTTAAYPNYPVPVVPPSLADNPAVAEHERAWRYLQSGDLEAAERGFATALRTSPEFHPSDTGLGFVELSRGASEQAVAWFDDALSRAPAYVPALLGRGEALLTVDRVSEAIASFEAAVAADPSLTPLRRRVEDLRFTDLMAQVTRARAARTAGRDDDARAAYERLIAASPDSGFLYIELADIEQRQGHGEAALRRLEQAIERDPGAVAAWRMMATLYLAADDLDRGEQALLRAESIEPTRETSRLLADIETRRREASRPPEYRRIEASGAVTRGELAALVGIRFQALMSERAGARTTIISDARDYWGYGWVIAVSQAGVMEADTNYRFQPDREVTRAELADVLIRVRRLAGGADTAPSVMRPSFSDLAPSHLRYAAASEAVALGMLVPLERNTFQPGRGVVGIEAVEAVERLTRLLDENP
;
A
#
# COMPACT_ATOMS: atom_id res chain seq x y z
N MET A 1 11.07 10.52 19.04
CA MET A 1 10.12 10.82 17.95
C MET A 1 10.09 9.70 16.89
N LEU A 2 11.18 9.29 16.31
CA LEU A 2 11.27 8.23 15.29
C LEU A 2 10.59 6.89 15.65
N ARG A 3 10.60 6.46 16.91
CA ARG A 3 9.94 5.20 17.33
C ARG A 3 8.40 5.24 17.26
N ARG A 4 7.74 6.38 17.42
CA ARG A 4 6.28 6.52 17.27
C ARG A 4 5.86 6.53 15.80
N TYR A 5 6.67 7.11 14.92
CA TYR A 5 6.45 7.06 13.47
C TYR A 5 6.52 5.65 12.91
N ARG A 6 7.45 4.83 13.40
CA ARG A 6 7.62 3.44 12.96
C ARG A 6 6.40 2.56 13.28
N VAL A 7 5.85 2.69 14.48
CA VAL A 7 4.65 1.91 14.90
C VAL A 7 3.40 2.32 14.11
N GLN A 8 3.28 3.58 13.75
CA GLN A 8 2.13 4.07 12.97
C GLN A 8 2.20 3.67 11.49
N LEU A 9 3.40 3.59 10.90
CA LEU A 9 3.62 3.07 9.54
C LEU A 9 3.40 1.56 9.44
N GLU A 10 3.75 0.79 10.47
CA GLU A 10 3.47 -0.65 10.56
C GLU A 10 1.95 -0.94 10.65
N CYS A 11 1.19 -0.08 11.33
CA CYS A 11 -0.28 -0.18 11.37
C CYS A 11 -0.93 0.13 10.02
N ILE A 12 -0.38 1.05 9.24
CA ILE A 12 -0.92 1.43 7.93
C ILE A 12 -0.56 0.38 6.85
N GLY A 13 0.61 -0.24 6.93
CA GLY A 13 1.00 -1.36 6.07
C GLY A 13 0.08 -2.56 6.23
N ARG A 14 -0.26 -2.93 7.47
CA ARG A 14 -1.20 -4.03 7.77
C ARG A 14 -2.65 -3.72 7.39
N ALA A 15 -3.07 -2.45 7.42
CA ALA A 15 -4.40 -2.06 6.97
C ALA A 15 -4.55 -2.17 5.43
N GLY A 16 -3.47 -2.01 4.68
CA GLY A 16 -3.45 -2.20 3.22
C GLY A 16 -3.54 -3.67 2.81
N GLU A 17 -2.92 -4.58 3.55
CA GLU A 17 -3.02 -6.02 3.30
C GLU A 17 -4.42 -6.56 3.65
N LEU A 18 -5.03 -6.10 4.74
CA LEU A 18 -6.41 -6.48 5.11
C LEU A 18 -7.47 -5.94 4.14
N ALA A 19 -7.21 -4.84 3.44
CA ALA A 19 -8.13 -4.32 2.43
C ALA A 19 -8.10 -5.13 1.11
N ASN A 20 -6.99 -5.79 0.78
CA ASN A 20 -6.89 -6.69 -0.36
C ASN A 20 -7.58 -8.04 -0.11
N ASP A 21 -7.52 -8.57 1.11
CA ASP A 21 -8.19 -9.84 1.47
C ASP A 21 -9.72 -9.70 1.54
N VAL A 22 -10.24 -8.50 1.87
CA VAL A 22 -11.68 -8.24 1.90
C VAL A 22 -12.29 -8.09 0.49
N ASN A 23 -11.50 -7.74 -0.54
CA ASN A 23 -12.01 -7.63 -1.90
C ASN A 23 -12.10 -8.98 -2.64
N LEU A 24 -11.41 -10.01 -2.19
CA LEU A 24 -11.52 -11.37 -2.75
C LEU A 24 -12.72 -12.17 -2.20
N ALA A 25 -13.32 -11.73 -1.10
CA ALA A 25 -14.47 -12.38 -0.47
C ALA A 25 -15.84 -11.81 -0.90
N ARG A 26 -15.89 -10.85 -1.82
CA ARG A 26 -17.12 -10.09 -2.18
C ARG A 26 -17.78 -10.47 -3.50
N THR A 27 -17.43 -11.62 -4.07
CA THR A 27 -18.14 -12.17 -5.24
C THR A 27 -18.96 -13.39 -4.83
N GLY A 28 -20.13 -13.18 -4.29
CA GLY A 28 -21.07 -14.26 -4.08
C GLY A 28 -22.07 -14.08 -2.94
N ILE A 29 -22.82 -12.97 -2.88
CA ILE A 29 -24.09 -12.93 -2.12
C ILE A 29 -25.08 -12.07 -2.90
N GLU A 30 -26.18 -12.72 -3.29
CA GLU A 30 -27.37 -12.12 -3.92
C GLU A 30 -28.00 -11.02 -3.04
N GLN A 31 -28.35 -9.92 -3.67
CA GLN A 31 -29.03 -8.79 -3.06
C GLN A 31 -30.53 -9.08 -2.96
N THR A 32 -31.05 -9.19 -1.73
CA THR A 32 -32.46 -8.95 -1.45
C THR A 32 -32.63 -7.52 -0.91
N PRO A 33 -33.61 -6.75 -1.36
CA PRO A 33 -33.78 -5.36 -0.93
C PRO A 33 -34.41 -5.30 0.47
N ILE A 34 -33.80 -4.56 1.38
CA ILE A 34 -34.37 -4.20 2.68
C ILE A 34 -35.13 -2.89 2.50
N GLU A 35 -36.43 -2.98 2.69
CA GLU A 35 -37.41 -1.89 2.76
C GLU A 35 -37.14 -1.04 4.02
N VAL A 36 -36.87 0.25 3.86
CA VAL A 36 -36.71 1.18 4.98
C VAL A 36 -38.05 1.85 5.23
N GLU A 37 -38.73 1.46 6.33
CA GLU A 37 -39.92 2.14 6.84
C GLU A 37 -39.57 3.57 7.34
N HIS A 38 -40.25 4.57 6.79
CA HIS A 38 -40.27 5.93 7.31
C HIS A 38 -41.46 6.08 8.31
N PRO A 39 -41.26 6.75 9.46
CA PRO A 39 -42.37 7.05 10.36
C PRO A 39 -43.28 8.17 9.82
N PRO A 40 -44.57 8.17 10.18
CA PRO A 40 -45.59 8.97 9.49
C PRO A 40 -45.60 10.45 9.94
N THR A 41 -45.71 11.30 8.94
CA THR A 41 -45.95 12.73 9.08
C THR A 41 -47.42 12.96 9.52
N VAL A 42 -47.60 13.61 10.64
CA VAL A 42 -48.91 14.06 11.09
C VAL A 42 -49.28 15.37 10.41
N LEU A 43 -50.21 15.33 9.50
CA LEU A 43 -50.96 16.47 8.96
C LEU A 43 -52.14 16.80 9.86
N THR A 44 -52.19 18.01 10.41
CA THR A 44 -53.46 18.61 10.78
C THR A 44 -53.51 20.01 10.20
N GLY A 45 -54.31 20.10 9.20
CA GLY A 45 -54.77 21.37 8.65
C GLY A 45 -55.97 21.88 9.43
N SER A 46 -56.11 23.18 9.37
CA SER A 46 -57.39 23.85 9.12
C SER A 46 -57.27 25.36 9.13
N ASN A 47 -57.42 25.92 7.98
CA ASN A 47 -57.94 27.31 7.82
C ASN A 47 -59.45 27.28 8.01
N PRO A 48 -60.10 28.29 8.51
CA PRO A 48 -60.78 29.20 7.56
C PRO A 48 -60.81 30.69 7.93
N SER A 49 -60.88 31.47 6.89
CA SER A 49 -61.35 32.84 6.84
C SER A 49 -62.88 32.94 7.04
N PRO A 50 -63.50 34.09 6.80
CA PRO A 50 -63.45 35.46 7.31
C PRO A 50 -64.84 35.86 7.86
N VAL A 51 -65.04 37.10 8.27
CA VAL A 51 -66.37 37.82 8.37
C VAL A 51 -66.22 38.80 9.53
N THR A 52 -66.59 40.02 9.55
CA THR A 52 -67.35 41.02 8.84
C THR A 52 -67.21 42.36 9.55
N ARG A 53 -67.28 43.42 8.80
CA ARG A 53 -67.51 44.79 9.21
C ARG A 53 -68.71 44.95 10.14
N THR A 54 -68.59 45.83 11.14
CA THR A 54 -69.69 46.73 11.47
C THR A 54 -69.15 48.11 11.90
N ARG A 55 -69.86 49.02 11.55
CA ARG A 55 -69.80 50.45 11.43
C ARG A 55 -70.52 51.15 12.58
N GLY A 56 -70.02 52.31 12.93
CA GLY A 56 -70.77 53.35 13.65
C GLY A 56 -70.38 53.48 15.10
N GLU A 57 -70.13 54.59 15.69
CA GLU A 57 -70.86 55.84 15.67
C GLU A 57 -70.04 57.01 16.23
N ARG A 58 -70.49 58.15 15.88
CA ARG A 58 -69.97 59.51 16.03
C ARG A 58 -70.09 60.05 17.46
N LEU A 59 -69.27 61.10 17.67
CA LEU A 59 -69.49 62.35 18.39
C LEU A 59 -69.35 62.35 19.91
N ALA A 60 -68.34 63.09 20.39
CA ALA A 60 -68.64 64.40 21.05
C ALA A 60 -67.37 65.19 21.28
N ARG A 61 -67.41 66.44 20.89
CA ARG A 61 -66.47 67.52 21.20
C ARG A 61 -66.59 67.90 22.69
N SER A 62 -65.47 68.03 23.41
CA SER A 62 -65.42 69.15 24.36
C SER A 62 -63.99 69.71 24.41
N ARG A 63 -63.88 70.94 24.17
CA ARG A 63 -62.70 71.78 24.31
C ARG A 63 -62.46 72.00 25.81
N PHE A 64 -61.28 71.66 26.30
CA PHE A 64 -60.70 72.36 27.47
C PHE A 64 -59.24 72.59 27.24
N CYS A 65 -58.92 73.84 27.16
CA CYS A 65 -57.59 74.38 27.04
C CYS A 65 -57.00 74.48 28.45
N SER A 66 -55.80 73.95 28.69
CA SER A 66 -55.04 74.34 29.82
C SER A 66 -53.55 74.08 29.68
N ARG A 67 -52.78 75.00 30.06
CA ARG A 67 -51.36 75.27 29.97
C ARG A 67 -50.39 74.27 30.61
N THR A 68 -50.76 73.02 30.81
CA THR A 68 -49.94 71.94 31.37
C THR A 68 -49.28 70.99 30.36
N SER A 69 -49.56 71.19 29.07
CA SER A 69 -49.08 70.27 28.05
C SER A 69 -47.63 70.45 27.58
N LEU A 70 -47.02 71.65 27.84
CA LEU A 70 -45.64 71.90 27.39
C LEU A 70 -44.56 71.25 28.27
N ALA A 71 -44.86 71.17 29.60
CA ALA A 71 -43.89 70.56 30.55
C ALA A 71 -43.80 69.01 30.38
N VAL A 72 -44.94 68.32 30.04
CA VAL A 72 -44.96 66.87 29.86
C VAL A 72 -44.27 66.47 28.57
N VAL A 73 -44.41 67.27 27.51
CA VAL A 73 -43.73 66.97 26.21
C VAL A 73 -42.20 67.16 26.31
N LEU A 74 -41.72 68.12 27.07
CA LEU A 74 -40.29 68.31 27.29
C LEU A 74 -39.66 67.21 28.19
N ILE A 75 -40.41 66.71 29.17
CA ILE A 75 -39.96 65.64 30.06
C ILE A 75 -39.94 64.27 29.25
N THR A 76 -40.92 64.01 28.38
CA THR A 76 -40.91 62.84 27.54
C THR A 76 -39.82 62.89 26.47
N TRP A 77 -39.46 64.06 25.93
CA TRP A 77 -38.32 64.23 25.01
C TRP A 77 -36.96 64.08 25.75
N ALA A 78 -36.86 64.50 26.96
CA ALA A 78 -35.64 64.30 27.79
C ALA A 78 -35.41 62.84 28.17
N TRP A 79 -36.50 62.04 28.33
CA TRP A 79 -36.44 60.59 28.56
C TRP A 79 -36.19 59.80 27.27
N ALA A 80 -36.66 60.28 26.14
CA ALA A 80 -36.38 59.68 24.81
C ALA A 80 -34.92 59.94 24.38
N ALA A 81 -34.32 61.07 24.77
CA ALA A 81 -32.92 61.37 24.50
C ALA A 81 -31.94 60.65 25.44
N ALA A 82 -32.36 60.24 26.64
CA ALA A 82 -31.54 59.45 27.58
C ALA A 82 -31.53 57.96 27.29
N GLY A 83 -32.32 57.47 26.32
CA GLY A 83 -32.53 56.03 25.98
C GLY A 83 -31.54 55.42 24.99
N CYS A 84 -30.66 56.20 24.38
CA CYS A 84 -29.73 55.69 23.32
C CYS A 84 -28.27 55.59 23.81
N ALA A 85 -28.02 55.36 25.10
CA ALA A 85 -26.74 54.81 25.50
C ALA A 85 -26.79 53.28 25.20
N THR A 86 -26.28 52.88 24.04
CA THR A 86 -26.09 51.46 23.70
C THR A 86 -25.24 50.85 24.81
N ARG A 87 -25.92 50.12 25.74
CA ARG A 87 -25.20 49.32 26.74
C ARG A 87 -24.39 48.28 26.02
N LEU A 88 -23.07 48.26 26.24
CA LEU A 88 -22.21 47.23 25.74
C LEU A 88 -22.71 45.87 26.22
N PRO A 89 -22.73 44.86 25.38
CA PRO A 89 -23.13 43.52 25.79
C PRO A 89 -22.19 43.03 26.89
N VAL A 90 -22.77 42.49 27.97
CA VAL A 90 -22.01 41.76 28.98
C VAL A 90 -21.84 40.36 28.46
N VAL A 91 -20.66 40.06 27.96
CA VAL A 91 -20.32 38.70 27.46
C VAL A 91 -20.09 37.82 28.68
N THR A 92 -21.12 37.06 29.07
CA THR A 92 -21.03 36.07 30.15
C THR A 92 -20.42 34.78 29.65
N THR A 93 -20.65 34.42 28.35
CA THR A 93 -20.02 33.32 27.66
C THR A 93 -19.70 33.78 26.26
N ALA A 94 -18.43 33.61 25.85
CA ALA A 94 -17.98 34.01 24.52
C ALA A 94 -18.62 33.10 23.47
N ALA A 95 -19.19 33.68 22.41
CA ALA A 95 -19.75 32.91 21.27
C ALA A 95 -18.64 32.21 20.48
N TYR A 96 -17.45 32.81 20.42
CA TYR A 96 -16.30 32.31 19.67
C TYR A 96 -15.05 32.23 20.58
N PRO A 97 -15.03 31.33 21.59
CA PRO A 97 -13.95 31.29 22.59
C PRO A 97 -12.59 30.86 21.98
N ASN A 98 -12.60 30.22 20.83
CA ASN A 98 -11.39 29.73 20.17
C ASN A 98 -10.73 30.77 19.27
N TYR A 99 -11.37 31.91 19.01
CA TYR A 99 -10.75 32.95 18.21
C TYR A 99 -9.70 33.69 19.02
N PRO A 100 -8.46 33.83 18.48
CA PRO A 100 -7.45 34.62 19.14
C PRO A 100 -7.85 36.09 19.16
N VAL A 101 -7.75 36.72 20.33
CA VAL A 101 -8.03 38.14 20.47
C VAL A 101 -7.07 38.91 19.58
N PRO A 102 -7.54 39.80 18.67
CA PRO A 102 -6.68 40.63 17.86
C PRO A 102 -6.10 41.77 18.73
N VAL A 103 -5.07 41.41 19.52
CA VAL A 103 -4.41 42.31 20.48
C VAL A 103 -3.82 43.48 19.72
N VAL A 104 -4.09 44.70 20.23
CA VAL A 104 -3.53 45.92 19.67
C VAL A 104 -2.03 45.98 19.99
N PRO A 105 -1.14 46.06 19.00
CA PRO A 105 0.29 46.18 19.24
C PRO A 105 0.64 47.48 20.00
N PRO A 106 1.69 47.49 20.83
CA PRO A 106 2.09 48.67 21.55
C PRO A 106 2.30 49.93 20.68
N SER A 107 2.75 49.73 19.42
CA SER A 107 2.92 50.80 18.44
C SER A 107 1.61 51.47 18.00
N LEU A 108 0.47 50.82 18.22
CA LEU A 108 -0.86 51.32 17.90
C LEU A 108 -1.70 51.60 19.13
N ALA A 109 -1.14 51.58 20.35
CA ALA A 109 -1.91 51.73 21.59
C ALA A 109 -2.64 53.08 21.68
N ASP A 110 -2.03 54.15 21.19
CA ASP A 110 -2.62 55.52 21.20
C ASP A 110 -3.48 55.83 19.95
N ASN A 111 -3.74 54.81 19.12
CA ASN A 111 -4.52 55.01 17.90
C ASN A 111 -6.01 55.26 18.23
N PRO A 112 -6.66 56.27 17.61
CA PRO A 112 -8.05 56.59 17.90
C PRO A 112 -9.06 55.49 17.57
N ALA A 113 -8.66 54.50 16.77
CA ALA A 113 -9.49 53.35 16.42
C ALA A 113 -9.59 52.29 17.53
N VAL A 114 -8.71 52.29 18.54
CA VAL A 114 -8.60 51.27 19.60
C VAL A 114 -9.93 51.05 20.32
N ALA A 115 -10.56 52.11 20.81
CA ALA A 115 -11.79 51.98 21.59
C ALA A 115 -12.95 51.38 20.80
N GLU A 116 -13.05 51.72 19.50
CA GLU A 116 -14.09 51.15 18.61
C GLU A 116 -13.78 49.70 18.23
N HIS A 117 -12.50 49.38 18.01
CA HIS A 117 -12.04 48.01 17.76
C HIS A 117 -12.38 47.08 18.94
N GLU A 118 -12.05 47.48 20.16
CA GLU A 118 -12.34 46.69 21.37
C GLU A 118 -13.85 46.51 21.59
N ARG A 119 -14.64 47.55 21.24
CA ARG A 119 -16.10 47.47 21.27
C ARG A 119 -16.62 46.46 20.24
N ALA A 120 -16.13 46.53 19.02
CA ALA A 120 -16.48 45.61 17.94
C ALA A 120 -16.14 44.18 18.30
N TRP A 121 -14.98 43.93 18.92
CA TRP A 121 -14.62 42.60 19.38
C TRP A 121 -15.59 42.03 20.42
N ARG A 122 -16.07 42.87 21.34
CA ARG A 122 -17.09 42.47 22.33
C ARG A 122 -18.42 42.09 21.64
N TYR A 123 -18.83 42.81 20.60
CA TYR A 123 -20.00 42.40 19.78
C TYR A 123 -19.79 41.08 19.10
N LEU A 124 -18.63 40.84 18.49
CA LEU A 124 -18.30 39.54 17.92
C LEU A 124 -18.43 38.42 18.97
N GLN A 125 -17.82 38.60 20.12
CA GLN A 125 -17.86 37.60 21.21
C GLN A 125 -19.26 37.43 21.82
N SER A 126 -20.18 38.40 21.65
CA SER A 126 -21.59 38.23 22.01
C SER A 126 -22.45 37.59 20.90
N GLY A 127 -21.87 37.32 19.73
CA GLY A 127 -22.58 36.76 18.56
C GLY A 127 -23.28 37.80 17.69
N ASP A 128 -23.18 39.11 18.00
CA ASP A 128 -23.75 40.19 17.17
C ASP A 128 -22.77 40.57 16.06
N LEU A 129 -22.80 39.75 14.99
CA LEU A 129 -21.89 39.90 13.86
C LEU A 129 -22.09 41.19 13.09
N GLU A 130 -23.32 41.71 13.02
CA GLU A 130 -23.60 42.97 12.33
C GLU A 130 -23.05 44.17 13.08
N ALA A 131 -23.21 44.20 14.41
CA ALA A 131 -22.64 45.27 15.22
C ALA A 131 -21.10 45.22 15.23
N ALA A 132 -20.54 44.01 15.26
CA ALA A 132 -19.08 43.80 15.18
C ALA A 132 -18.53 44.34 13.84
N GLU A 133 -19.13 43.97 12.72
CA GLU A 133 -18.73 44.42 11.38
C GLU A 133 -18.77 45.96 11.28
N ARG A 134 -19.90 46.57 11.68
CA ARG A 134 -20.03 48.04 11.68
C ARG A 134 -18.97 48.70 12.54
N GLY A 135 -18.65 48.14 13.70
CA GLY A 135 -17.63 48.66 14.59
C GLY A 135 -16.22 48.55 13.98
N PHE A 136 -15.82 47.41 13.47
CA PHE A 136 -14.52 47.26 12.83
C PHE A 136 -14.40 48.14 11.56
N ALA A 137 -15.44 48.21 10.74
CA ALA A 137 -15.46 49.10 9.59
C ALA A 137 -15.37 50.61 10.02
N THR A 138 -15.94 50.97 11.17
CA THR A 138 -15.81 52.33 11.71
C THR A 138 -14.38 52.61 12.21
N ALA A 139 -13.76 51.63 12.87
CA ALA A 139 -12.35 51.73 13.28
C ALA A 139 -11.42 51.92 12.06
N LEU A 140 -11.64 51.18 10.96
CA LEU A 140 -10.87 51.36 9.73
C LEU A 140 -11.12 52.66 8.99
N ARG A 141 -12.34 53.21 9.07
CA ARG A 141 -12.61 54.58 8.55
C ARG A 141 -11.86 55.65 9.35
N THR A 142 -11.70 55.42 10.66
CA THR A 142 -10.95 56.34 11.55
C THR A 142 -9.45 56.20 11.31
N SER A 143 -8.97 54.98 11.12
CA SER A 143 -7.55 54.66 10.88
C SER A 143 -7.43 53.53 9.87
N PRO A 144 -7.23 53.81 8.56
CA PRO A 144 -7.16 52.79 7.53
C PRO A 144 -6.02 51.79 7.69
N GLU A 145 -4.94 52.15 8.37
CA GLU A 145 -3.78 51.27 8.60
C GLU A 145 -3.93 50.41 9.88
N PHE A 146 -5.09 50.40 10.51
CA PHE A 146 -5.31 49.71 11.77
C PHE A 146 -5.62 48.23 11.55
N HIS A 147 -4.59 47.43 11.19
CA HIS A 147 -4.67 46.02 10.86
C HIS A 147 -5.37 45.12 11.93
N PRO A 148 -5.45 45.43 13.26
CA PRO A 148 -6.25 44.61 14.14
C PRO A 148 -7.74 44.59 13.78
N SER A 149 -8.29 45.65 13.16
CA SER A 149 -9.68 45.68 12.73
C SER A 149 -9.91 44.93 11.43
N ASP A 150 -8.95 44.91 10.47
CA ASP A 150 -8.99 43.99 9.32
C ASP A 150 -9.08 42.53 9.79
N THR A 151 -8.24 42.17 10.79
CA THR A 151 -8.28 40.86 11.42
C THR A 151 -9.64 40.56 12.07
N GLY A 152 -10.24 41.57 12.73
CA GLY A 152 -11.57 41.47 13.31
C GLY A 152 -12.65 41.19 12.26
N LEU A 153 -12.60 41.85 11.09
CA LEU A 153 -13.49 41.59 9.96
C LEU A 153 -13.29 40.18 9.40
N GLY A 154 -12.03 39.70 9.31
CA GLY A 154 -11.73 38.32 8.95
C GLY A 154 -12.42 37.31 9.86
N PHE A 155 -12.44 37.54 11.18
CA PHE A 155 -13.17 36.68 12.11
C PHE A 155 -14.69 36.82 11.99
N VAL A 156 -15.24 37.97 11.63
CA VAL A 156 -16.67 38.13 11.33
C VAL A 156 -17.05 37.27 10.14
N GLU A 157 -16.30 37.34 9.03
CA GLU A 157 -16.58 36.56 7.85
C GLU A 157 -16.40 35.04 8.10
N LEU A 158 -15.38 34.65 8.86
CA LEU A 158 -15.20 33.27 9.27
C LEU A 158 -16.39 32.75 10.10
N SER A 159 -16.95 33.60 10.98
CA SER A 159 -18.15 33.27 11.76
C SER A 159 -19.42 33.10 10.91
N ARG A 160 -19.46 33.75 9.75
CA ARG A 160 -20.53 33.62 8.75
C ARG A 160 -20.35 32.42 7.83
N GLY A 161 -19.22 31.71 7.92
CA GLY A 161 -18.83 30.65 6.99
C GLY A 161 -18.32 31.16 5.64
N ALA A 162 -18.07 32.46 5.51
CA ALA A 162 -17.55 33.10 4.30
C ALA A 162 -16.01 33.07 4.28
N SER A 163 -15.44 31.84 4.27
CA SER A 163 -14.03 31.60 4.53
C SER A 163 -13.09 32.24 3.49
N GLU A 164 -13.46 32.31 2.21
CA GLU A 164 -12.65 33.00 1.20
C GLU A 164 -12.57 34.52 1.46
N GLN A 165 -13.70 35.14 1.88
CA GLN A 165 -13.71 36.55 2.27
C GLN A 165 -12.89 36.77 3.56
N ALA A 166 -12.96 35.82 4.50
CA ALA A 166 -12.14 35.85 5.69
C ALA A 166 -10.64 35.83 5.36
N VAL A 167 -10.20 34.97 4.42
CA VAL A 167 -8.80 34.94 3.93
C VAL A 167 -8.40 36.30 3.39
N ALA A 168 -9.23 36.94 2.57
CA ALA A 168 -8.92 38.26 2.00
C ALA A 168 -8.69 39.33 3.09
N TRP A 169 -9.53 39.38 4.13
CA TRP A 169 -9.36 40.31 5.24
C TRP A 169 -8.10 40.02 6.07
N PHE A 170 -7.76 38.75 6.27
CA PHE A 170 -6.51 38.38 6.94
C PHE A 170 -5.31 38.75 6.07
N ASP A 171 -5.37 38.56 4.75
CA ASP A 171 -4.31 38.98 3.83
C ASP A 171 -4.11 40.52 3.85
N ASP A 172 -5.19 41.31 3.92
CA ASP A 172 -5.12 42.75 4.08
C ASP A 172 -4.42 43.15 5.41
N ALA A 173 -4.76 42.49 6.52
CA ALA A 173 -4.08 42.69 7.79
C ALA A 173 -2.59 42.35 7.71
N LEU A 174 -2.24 41.22 7.08
CA LEU A 174 -0.86 40.73 6.94
C LEU A 174 -0.03 41.54 5.94
N SER A 175 -0.65 42.19 4.97
CA SER A 175 0.03 43.14 4.07
C SER A 175 0.63 44.32 4.83
N ARG A 176 -0.02 44.74 5.92
CA ARG A 176 0.43 45.84 6.81
C ARG A 176 1.33 45.34 7.94
N ALA A 177 1.06 44.14 8.45
CA ALA A 177 1.78 43.54 9.56
C ALA A 177 2.03 42.06 9.33
N PRO A 178 3.07 41.66 8.56
CA PRO A 178 3.30 40.26 8.13
C PRO A 178 3.49 39.27 9.29
N ALA A 179 3.89 39.70 10.46
CA ALA A 179 4.10 38.86 11.63
C ALA A 179 2.95 38.96 12.66
N TYR A 180 1.79 39.48 12.28
CA TYR A 180 0.67 39.64 13.20
C TYR A 180 -0.01 38.30 13.48
N VAL A 181 0.33 37.70 14.63
CA VAL A 181 -0.08 36.34 15.02
C VAL A 181 -1.59 36.10 14.93
N PRO A 182 -2.49 36.99 15.42
CA PRO A 182 -3.93 36.74 15.31
C PRO A 182 -4.44 36.59 13.86
N ALA A 183 -3.90 37.38 12.93
CA ALA A 183 -4.25 37.27 11.51
C ALA A 183 -3.70 35.96 10.88
N LEU A 184 -2.47 35.60 11.21
CA LEU A 184 -1.87 34.35 10.75
C LEU A 184 -2.66 33.11 11.21
N LEU A 185 -3.11 33.13 12.48
CA LEU A 185 -3.96 32.07 13.03
C LEU A 185 -5.32 32.02 12.34
N GLY A 186 -6.00 33.18 12.21
CA GLY A 186 -7.29 33.27 11.53
C GLY A 186 -7.24 32.87 10.07
N ARG A 187 -6.19 33.29 9.36
CA ARG A 187 -5.94 32.87 7.95
C ARG A 187 -5.77 31.37 7.84
N GLY A 188 -4.98 30.75 8.72
CA GLY A 188 -4.78 29.31 8.73
C GLY A 188 -6.09 28.54 8.95
N GLU A 189 -6.92 28.98 9.91
CA GLU A 189 -8.24 28.36 10.14
C GLU A 189 -9.19 28.52 8.93
N ALA A 190 -9.25 29.74 8.35
CA ALA A 190 -10.06 29.99 7.16
C ALA A 190 -9.63 29.12 5.97
N LEU A 191 -8.32 28.97 5.72
CA LEU A 191 -7.77 28.14 4.66
C LEU A 191 -8.08 26.67 4.85
N LEU A 192 -8.10 26.15 6.08
CA LEU A 192 -8.50 24.77 6.37
C LEU A 192 -9.96 24.51 5.99
N THR A 193 -10.86 25.48 6.19
CA THR A 193 -12.27 25.31 5.86
C THR A 193 -12.55 25.27 4.35
N VAL A 194 -11.63 25.77 3.53
CA VAL A 194 -11.69 25.73 2.05
C VAL A 194 -10.74 24.72 1.43
N ASP A 195 -10.26 23.76 2.21
CA ASP A 195 -9.36 22.66 1.81
C ASP A 195 -8.01 23.12 1.19
N ARG A 196 -7.57 24.35 1.51
CA ARG A 196 -6.26 24.90 1.10
C ARG A 196 -5.19 24.58 2.15
N VAL A 197 -5.00 23.27 2.42
CA VAL A 197 -4.24 22.78 3.58
C VAL A 197 -2.78 23.24 3.56
N SER A 198 -2.11 23.21 2.41
CA SER A 198 -0.69 23.61 2.31
C SER A 198 -0.48 25.10 2.65
N GLU A 199 -1.44 25.96 2.27
CA GLU A 199 -1.39 27.38 2.60
C GLU A 199 -1.73 27.65 4.07
N ALA A 200 -2.64 26.84 4.63
CA ALA A 200 -2.93 26.88 6.07
C ALA A 200 -1.69 26.53 6.91
N ILE A 201 -0.97 25.47 6.51
CA ILE A 201 0.30 25.08 7.13
C ILE A 201 1.28 26.25 7.11
N ALA A 202 1.48 26.88 5.93
CA ALA A 202 2.39 28.02 5.81
C ALA A 202 1.99 29.20 6.72
N SER A 203 0.69 29.47 6.88
CA SER A 203 0.20 30.50 7.78
C SER A 203 0.47 30.18 9.26
N PHE A 204 0.24 28.94 9.67
CA PHE A 204 0.54 28.49 11.04
C PHE A 204 2.04 28.45 11.33
N GLU A 205 2.86 28.12 10.36
CA GLU A 205 4.33 28.17 10.49
C GLU A 205 4.82 29.59 10.68
N ALA A 206 4.28 30.54 9.92
CA ALA A 206 4.57 31.96 10.10
C ALA A 206 4.13 32.44 11.49
N ALA A 207 3.00 31.95 12.01
CA ALA A 207 2.55 32.25 13.37
C ALA A 207 3.52 31.71 14.44
N VAL A 208 3.99 30.44 14.28
CA VAL A 208 4.98 29.82 15.19
C VAL A 208 6.34 30.53 15.11
N ALA A 209 6.73 31.02 13.93
CA ALA A 209 7.95 31.79 13.74
C ALA A 209 7.87 33.16 14.41
N ALA A 210 6.69 33.82 14.35
CA ALA A 210 6.44 35.11 15.03
C ALA A 210 6.32 34.93 16.54
N ASP A 211 5.74 33.86 17.04
CA ASP A 211 5.64 33.51 18.46
C ASP A 211 6.04 32.06 18.73
N PRO A 212 7.31 31.80 19.07
CA PRO A 212 7.80 30.45 19.39
C PRO A 212 7.15 29.80 20.62
N SER A 213 6.40 30.53 21.43
CA SER A 213 5.69 30.00 22.61
C SER A 213 4.46 29.15 22.24
N LEU A 214 3.99 29.26 21.00
CA LEU A 214 2.84 28.51 20.46
C LEU A 214 3.16 27.01 20.28
N THR A 215 3.59 26.33 21.34
CA THR A 215 3.95 24.90 21.31
C THR A 215 2.82 23.97 20.85
N PRO A 216 1.55 24.20 21.25
CA PRO A 216 0.44 23.36 20.74
C PRO A 216 0.24 23.51 19.23
N LEU A 217 0.40 24.73 18.70
CA LEU A 217 0.28 24.99 17.26
C LEU A 217 1.40 24.31 16.49
N ARG A 218 2.64 24.30 16.99
CA ARG A 218 3.76 23.58 16.36
C ARG A 218 3.45 22.11 16.18
N ARG A 219 2.88 21.44 17.19
CA ARG A 219 2.46 20.03 17.08
C ARG A 219 1.35 19.86 16.04
N ARG A 220 0.38 20.77 16.04
CA ARG A 220 -0.72 20.74 15.05
C ARG A 220 -0.19 20.90 13.62
N VAL A 221 0.81 21.75 13.39
CA VAL A 221 1.47 21.90 12.09
C VAL A 221 2.15 20.60 11.66
N GLU A 222 2.86 19.92 12.57
CA GLU A 222 3.48 18.62 12.30
C GLU A 222 2.42 17.58 11.91
N ASP A 223 1.30 17.53 12.62
CA ASP A 223 0.18 16.60 12.33
C ASP A 223 -0.50 16.93 10.99
N LEU A 224 -0.71 18.22 10.69
CA LEU A 224 -1.27 18.66 9.41
C LEU A 224 -0.36 18.33 8.23
N ARG A 225 0.96 18.58 8.36
CA ARG A 225 1.96 18.21 7.35
C ARG A 225 1.95 16.72 7.05
N PHE A 226 1.91 15.90 8.11
CA PHE A 226 1.84 14.45 7.94
C PHE A 226 0.55 14.03 7.21
N THR A 227 -0.59 14.58 7.63
CA THR A 227 -1.90 14.27 7.03
C THR A 227 -1.97 14.70 5.57
N ASP A 228 -1.47 15.89 5.24
CA ASP A 228 -1.44 16.39 3.86
C ASP A 228 -0.50 15.55 2.98
N LEU A 229 0.70 15.21 3.49
CA LEU A 229 1.62 14.30 2.80
C LEU A 229 0.93 12.97 2.47
N MET A 230 0.27 12.36 3.46
CA MET A 230 -0.43 11.08 3.26
C MET A 230 -1.61 11.18 2.29
N ALA A 231 -2.34 12.30 2.30
CA ALA A 231 -3.40 12.57 1.33
C ALA A 231 -2.84 12.69 -0.10
N GLN A 232 -1.71 13.38 -0.27
CA GLN A 232 -1.04 13.51 -1.56
C GLN A 232 -0.48 12.17 -2.05
N VAL A 233 0.13 11.36 -1.17
CA VAL A 233 0.57 9.99 -1.48
C VAL A 233 -0.62 9.13 -1.93
N THR A 234 -1.75 9.23 -1.25
CA THR A 234 -2.97 8.50 -1.62
C THR A 234 -3.47 8.89 -3.01
N ARG A 235 -3.45 10.18 -3.35
CA ARG A 235 -3.79 10.66 -4.71
C ARG A 235 -2.80 10.15 -5.76
N ALA A 236 -1.50 10.15 -5.46
CA ALA A 236 -0.48 9.61 -6.36
C ALA A 236 -0.66 8.09 -6.59
N ARG A 237 -0.96 7.32 -5.53
CA ARG A 237 -1.29 5.89 -5.65
C ARG A 237 -2.56 5.65 -6.47
N ALA A 238 -3.58 6.48 -6.30
CA ALA A 238 -4.80 6.41 -7.11
C ALA A 238 -4.53 6.72 -8.60
N ALA A 239 -3.66 7.67 -8.91
CA ALA A 239 -3.21 7.93 -10.28
C ALA A 239 -2.49 6.72 -10.88
N ARG A 240 -1.59 6.10 -10.11
CA ARG A 240 -0.88 4.87 -10.49
C ARG A 240 -1.84 3.72 -10.77
N THR A 241 -2.79 3.45 -9.87
CA THR A 241 -3.80 2.38 -10.07
C THR A 241 -4.70 2.62 -11.26
N ALA A 242 -4.93 3.87 -11.63
CA ALA A 242 -5.67 4.26 -12.83
C ALA A 242 -4.82 4.17 -14.12
N GLY A 243 -3.57 3.70 -14.06
CA GLY A 243 -2.66 3.61 -15.19
C GLY A 243 -2.09 4.96 -15.66
N ARG A 244 -2.24 6.03 -14.87
CA ARG A 244 -1.71 7.36 -15.14
C ARG A 244 -0.32 7.50 -14.50
N ASP A 245 0.62 6.67 -14.98
CA ASP A 245 1.95 6.55 -14.38
C ASP A 245 2.76 7.85 -14.46
N ASP A 246 2.60 8.66 -15.51
CA ASP A 246 3.28 9.97 -15.63
C ASP A 246 2.76 10.98 -14.60
N ASP A 247 1.44 11.02 -14.35
CA ASP A 247 0.84 11.86 -13.31
C ASP A 247 1.33 11.44 -11.92
N ALA A 248 1.37 10.14 -11.67
CA ALA A 248 1.85 9.57 -10.42
C ALA A 248 3.34 9.88 -10.21
N ARG A 249 4.18 9.72 -11.24
CA ARG A 249 5.61 10.07 -11.22
C ARG A 249 5.78 11.53 -10.83
N ALA A 250 5.15 12.46 -11.56
CA ALA A 250 5.24 13.89 -11.28
C ALA A 250 4.76 14.25 -9.86
N ALA A 251 3.75 13.52 -9.34
CA ALA A 251 3.29 13.70 -7.97
C ALA A 251 4.36 13.23 -6.95
N TYR A 252 4.96 12.05 -7.13
CA TYR A 252 6.01 11.57 -6.23
C TYR A 252 7.28 12.41 -6.29
N GLU A 253 7.67 12.93 -7.45
CA GLU A 253 8.81 13.85 -7.57
C GLU A 253 8.57 15.14 -6.77
N ARG A 254 7.36 15.70 -6.81
CA ARG A 254 6.99 16.86 -5.98
C ARG A 254 7.01 16.53 -4.48
N LEU A 255 6.52 15.35 -4.10
CA LEU A 255 6.53 14.88 -2.72
C LEU A 255 7.96 14.68 -2.20
N ILE A 256 8.85 14.12 -3.01
CA ILE A 256 10.27 13.96 -2.70
C ILE A 256 10.94 15.32 -2.54
N ALA A 257 10.62 16.31 -3.40
CA ALA A 257 11.16 17.66 -3.28
C ALA A 257 10.72 18.34 -1.97
N ALA A 258 9.47 18.09 -1.53
CA ALA A 258 8.93 18.63 -0.28
C ALA A 258 9.40 17.85 0.96
N SER A 259 9.71 16.56 0.84
CA SER A 259 10.10 15.67 1.93
C SER A 259 11.24 14.72 1.50
N PRO A 260 12.46 15.24 1.28
CA PRO A 260 13.56 14.46 0.70
C PRO A 260 14.08 13.34 1.60
N ASP A 261 13.80 13.38 2.89
CA ASP A 261 14.22 12.36 3.86
C ASP A 261 13.24 11.18 3.98
N SER A 262 12.12 11.24 3.25
CA SER A 262 11.09 10.20 3.28
C SER A 262 11.43 9.05 2.33
N GLY A 263 12.23 8.08 2.79
CA GLY A 263 12.72 6.96 1.98
C GLY A 263 11.64 6.19 1.23
N PHE A 264 10.45 6.03 1.82
CA PHE A 264 9.35 5.30 1.19
C PHE A 264 8.84 5.94 -0.12
N LEU A 265 8.98 7.28 -0.29
CA LEU A 265 8.57 7.95 -1.53
C LEU A 265 9.43 7.53 -2.72
N TYR A 266 10.70 7.26 -2.47
CA TYR A 266 11.62 6.76 -3.49
C TYR A 266 11.29 5.32 -3.90
N ILE A 267 10.81 4.48 -2.97
CA ILE A 267 10.34 3.12 -3.26
C ILE A 267 9.10 3.16 -4.16
N GLU A 268 8.13 4.02 -3.85
CA GLU A 268 6.91 4.20 -4.65
C GLU A 268 7.24 4.71 -6.07
N LEU A 269 8.22 5.63 -6.19
CA LEU A 269 8.68 6.11 -7.50
C LEU A 269 9.42 5.02 -8.27
N ALA A 270 10.24 4.20 -7.59
CA ALA A 270 10.94 3.07 -8.19
C ALA A 270 9.97 2.03 -8.76
N ASP A 271 8.85 1.76 -8.09
CA ASP A 271 7.81 0.86 -8.60
C ASP A 271 7.22 1.37 -9.93
N ILE A 272 7.00 2.67 -10.07
CA ILE A 272 6.52 3.27 -11.33
C ILE A 272 7.58 3.12 -12.42
N GLU A 273 8.83 3.44 -12.12
CA GLU A 273 9.94 3.35 -13.08
C GLU A 273 10.18 1.90 -13.52
N GLN A 274 10.06 0.93 -12.61
CA GLN A 274 10.15 -0.50 -12.93
C GLN A 274 9.03 -0.92 -13.90
N ARG A 275 7.80 -0.54 -13.64
CA ARG A 275 6.64 -0.87 -14.50
C ARG A 275 6.76 -0.27 -15.89
N GLN A 276 7.41 0.88 -16.01
CA GLN A 276 7.70 1.53 -17.30
C GLN A 276 8.93 0.93 -18.00
N GLY A 277 9.57 -0.09 -17.42
CA GLY A 277 10.77 -0.72 -17.97
C GLY A 277 12.06 0.04 -17.73
N HIS A 278 12.04 1.07 -16.90
CA HIS A 278 13.21 1.90 -16.56
C HIS A 278 13.97 1.30 -15.36
N GLY A 279 14.42 0.04 -15.45
CA GLY A 279 15.04 -0.69 -14.34
C GLY A 279 16.24 -0.01 -13.70
N GLU A 280 17.13 0.63 -14.48
CA GLU A 280 18.27 1.36 -13.93
C GLU A 280 17.85 2.61 -13.13
N ALA A 281 16.80 3.31 -13.58
CA ALA A 281 16.26 4.44 -12.84
C ALA A 281 15.65 3.96 -11.52
N ALA A 282 14.87 2.89 -11.56
CA ALA A 282 14.31 2.25 -10.37
C ALA A 282 15.39 1.85 -9.36
N LEU A 283 16.48 1.22 -9.81
CA LEU A 283 17.62 0.88 -8.93
C LEU A 283 18.21 2.11 -8.24
N ARG A 284 18.44 3.21 -8.99
CA ARG A 284 18.94 4.46 -8.38
C ARG A 284 17.99 5.02 -7.32
N ARG A 285 16.65 4.93 -7.54
CA ARG A 285 15.68 5.37 -6.53
C ARG A 285 15.70 4.49 -5.29
N LEU A 286 15.86 3.18 -5.46
CA LEU A 286 15.96 2.24 -4.34
C LEU A 286 17.24 2.44 -3.53
N GLU A 287 18.36 2.74 -4.17
CA GLU A 287 19.60 3.13 -3.50
C GLU A 287 19.39 4.39 -2.64
N GLN A 288 18.73 5.42 -3.20
CA GLN A 288 18.37 6.63 -2.46
C GLN A 288 17.43 6.32 -1.29
N ALA A 289 16.50 5.38 -1.43
CA ALA A 289 15.63 4.95 -0.34
C ALA A 289 16.40 4.29 0.80
N ILE A 290 17.35 3.41 0.47
CA ILE A 290 18.20 2.68 1.43
C ILE A 290 19.17 3.61 2.15
N GLU A 291 19.71 4.62 1.48
CA GLU A 291 20.53 5.65 2.12
C GLU A 291 19.79 6.38 3.26
N ARG A 292 18.48 6.58 3.10
CA ARG A 292 17.63 7.25 4.09
C ARG A 292 17.09 6.29 5.15
N ASP A 293 16.73 5.10 4.74
CA ASP A 293 16.29 4.02 5.63
C ASP A 293 16.96 2.69 5.25
N PRO A 294 18.10 2.38 5.85
CA PRO A 294 18.78 1.08 5.65
C PRO A 294 17.94 -0.13 6.07
N GLY A 295 16.89 0.09 6.86
CA GLY A 295 15.93 -0.93 7.30
C GLY A 295 14.75 -1.14 6.35
N ALA A 296 14.71 -0.46 5.20
CA ALA A 296 13.62 -0.57 4.23
C ALA A 296 13.66 -1.93 3.49
N VAL A 297 13.08 -2.96 4.09
CA VAL A 297 13.03 -4.33 3.53
C VAL A 297 12.42 -4.33 2.13
N ALA A 298 11.37 -3.52 1.89
CA ALA A 298 10.72 -3.41 0.59
C ALA A 298 11.69 -2.95 -0.51
N ALA A 299 12.60 -2.00 -0.20
CA ALA A 299 13.61 -1.53 -1.15
C ALA A 299 14.60 -2.65 -1.51
N TRP A 300 15.11 -3.38 -0.52
CA TRP A 300 16.02 -4.49 -0.76
C TRP A 300 15.38 -5.60 -1.59
N ARG A 301 14.12 -5.95 -1.32
CA ARG A 301 13.39 -6.97 -2.08
C ARG A 301 13.14 -6.54 -3.53
N MET A 302 12.77 -5.28 -3.74
CA MET A 302 12.55 -4.74 -5.09
C MET A 302 13.87 -4.69 -5.89
N MET A 303 14.99 -4.28 -5.25
CA MET A 303 16.33 -4.37 -5.88
C MET A 303 16.67 -5.79 -6.30
N ALA A 304 16.42 -6.75 -5.40
CA ALA A 304 16.66 -8.16 -5.71
C ALA A 304 15.85 -8.62 -6.93
N THR A 305 14.57 -8.26 -6.98
CA THR A 305 13.70 -8.59 -8.13
C THR A 305 14.24 -8.01 -9.44
N LEU A 306 14.73 -6.78 -9.42
CA LEU A 306 15.33 -6.12 -10.58
C LEU A 306 16.62 -6.81 -11.03
N TYR A 307 17.51 -7.16 -10.09
CA TYR A 307 18.74 -7.89 -10.41
C TYR A 307 18.46 -9.29 -10.96
N LEU A 308 17.49 -10.02 -10.37
CA LEU A 308 17.09 -11.32 -10.86
C LEU A 308 16.45 -11.28 -12.26
N ALA A 309 15.71 -10.22 -12.57
CA ALA A 309 15.17 -9.99 -13.91
C ALA A 309 16.27 -9.68 -14.94
N ALA A 310 17.39 -9.12 -14.49
CA ALA A 310 18.59 -8.89 -15.32
C ALA A 310 19.56 -10.09 -15.33
N ASP A 311 19.18 -11.24 -14.76
CA ASP A 311 20.00 -12.44 -14.58
C ASP A 311 21.28 -12.24 -13.75
N ASP A 312 21.30 -11.17 -12.92
CA ASP A 312 22.39 -10.88 -11.98
C ASP A 312 22.08 -11.58 -10.64
N LEU A 313 22.36 -12.88 -10.60
CA LEU A 313 22.09 -13.71 -9.44
C LEU A 313 22.88 -13.28 -8.19
N ASP A 314 24.10 -12.76 -8.38
CA ASP A 314 24.99 -12.39 -7.27
C ASP A 314 24.48 -11.14 -6.53
N ARG A 315 24.15 -10.07 -7.26
CA ARG A 315 23.55 -8.88 -6.64
C ARG A 315 22.15 -9.13 -6.13
N GLY A 316 21.38 -9.96 -6.83
CA GLY A 316 20.05 -10.39 -6.37
C GLY A 316 20.11 -11.10 -5.03
N GLU A 317 21.03 -12.07 -4.86
CA GLU A 317 21.24 -12.78 -3.60
C GLU A 317 21.67 -11.85 -2.47
N GLN A 318 22.65 -10.97 -2.71
CA GLN A 318 23.11 -10.02 -1.71
C GLN A 318 21.96 -9.13 -1.19
N ALA A 319 21.11 -8.64 -2.09
CA ALA A 319 19.96 -7.83 -1.73
C ALA A 319 18.92 -8.64 -0.91
N LEU A 320 18.67 -9.91 -1.28
CA LEU A 320 17.78 -10.81 -0.52
C LEU A 320 18.34 -11.15 0.86
N LEU A 321 19.63 -11.42 0.99
CA LEU A 321 20.28 -11.67 2.28
C LEU A 321 20.18 -10.44 3.20
N ARG A 322 20.26 -9.24 2.65
CA ARG A 322 20.00 -8.01 3.40
C ARG A 322 18.57 -7.92 3.86
N ALA A 323 17.60 -8.16 2.96
CA ALA A 323 16.19 -8.20 3.33
C ALA A 323 15.91 -9.23 4.43
N GLU A 324 16.43 -10.45 4.29
CA GLU A 324 16.29 -11.55 5.25
C GLU A 324 16.90 -11.22 6.61
N SER A 325 18.05 -10.53 6.65
CA SER A 325 18.70 -10.12 7.90
C SER A 325 17.92 -9.09 8.70
N ILE A 326 17.03 -8.33 8.05
CA ILE A 326 16.18 -7.31 8.67
C ILE A 326 14.84 -7.91 9.08
N GLU A 327 14.19 -8.61 8.14
CA GLU A 327 12.89 -9.26 8.34
C GLU A 327 12.84 -10.57 7.57
N PRO A 328 13.03 -11.73 8.24
CA PRO A 328 12.90 -13.04 7.61
C PRO A 328 11.47 -13.28 7.13
N THR A 329 11.31 -13.60 5.84
CA THR A 329 10.00 -13.92 5.26
C THR A 329 10.07 -15.18 4.42
N ARG A 330 8.94 -15.90 4.31
CA ARG A 330 8.83 -17.07 3.44
C ARG A 330 9.12 -16.73 1.97
N GLU A 331 8.78 -15.53 1.55
CA GLU A 331 9.01 -15.05 0.18
C GLU A 331 10.51 -14.87 -0.09
N THR A 332 11.24 -14.21 0.82
CA THR A 332 12.69 -14.02 0.71
C THR A 332 13.43 -15.36 0.69
N SER A 333 13.09 -16.26 1.63
CA SER A 333 13.67 -17.61 1.69
C SER A 333 13.38 -18.41 0.41
N ARG A 334 12.19 -18.28 -0.17
CA ARG A 334 11.84 -18.92 -1.45
C ARG A 334 12.68 -18.38 -2.61
N LEU A 335 12.88 -17.09 -2.71
CA LEU A 335 13.70 -16.47 -3.76
C LEU A 335 15.18 -16.87 -3.64
N LEU A 336 15.70 -16.95 -2.41
CA LEU A 336 17.06 -17.49 -2.18
C LEU A 336 17.19 -18.94 -2.63
N ALA A 337 16.22 -19.78 -2.34
CA ALA A 337 16.19 -21.17 -2.81
C ALA A 337 16.08 -21.26 -4.36
N ASP A 338 15.36 -20.34 -5.00
CA ASP A 338 15.30 -20.25 -6.47
C ASP A 338 16.67 -19.90 -7.06
N ILE A 339 17.40 -18.95 -6.47
CA ILE A 339 18.78 -18.62 -6.90
C ILE A 339 19.68 -19.83 -6.81
N GLU A 340 19.66 -20.55 -5.70
CA GLU A 340 20.45 -21.78 -5.56
C GLU A 340 20.07 -22.83 -6.61
N THR A 341 18.79 -22.92 -6.93
CA THR A 341 18.32 -23.87 -7.97
C THR A 341 18.82 -23.45 -9.33
N ARG A 342 18.73 -22.17 -9.71
CA ARG A 342 19.25 -21.64 -10.99
C ARG A 342 20.77 -21.84 -11.09
N ARG A 343 21.52 -21.57 -10.03
CA ARG A 343 22.96 -21.83 -10.00
C ARG A 343 23.30 -23.31 -10.20
N ARG A 344 22.58 -24.22 -9.53
CA ARG A 344 22.74 -25.66 -9.71
C ARG A 344 22.44 -26.07 -11.16
N GLU A 345 21.39 -25.51 -11.76
CA GLU A 345 21.04 -25.78 -13.16
C GLU A 345 22.08 -25.22 -14.14
N ALA A 346 22.56 -23.99 -13.88
CA ALA A 346 23.62 -23.38 -14.70
C ALA A 346 24.94 -24.16 -14.62
N SER A 347 25.24 -24.77 -13.48
CA SER A 347 26.44 -25.59 -13.28
C SER A 347 26.40 -26.97 -13.95
N ARG A 348 25.20 -27.39 -14.45
CA ARG A 348 25.07 -28.69 -15.14
C ARG A 348 25.80 -28.66 -16.47
N PRO A 349 26.46 -29.75 -16.85
CA PRO A 349 27.10 -29.88 -18.16
C PRO A 349 26.13 -29.58 -19.33
N PRO A 350 26.61 -28.99 -20.41
CA PRO A 350 25.76 -28.69 -21.58
C PRO A 350 25.16 -29.94 -22.16
N GLU A 351 25.84 -31.12 -22.08
CA GLU A 351 25.33 -32.43 -22.49
C GLU A 351 24.08 -32.80 -21.70
N TYR A 352 24.07 -32.58 -20.38
CA TYR A 352 22.89 -32.85 -19.53
C TYR A 352 21.67 -32.05 -19.99
N ARG A 353 21.85 -30.77 -20.30
CA ARG A 353 20.75 -29.88 -20.75
C ARG A 353 20.16 -30.26 -22.11
N ARG A 354 20.91 -31.03 -22.93
CA ARG A 354 20.45 -31.53 -24.25
C ARG A 354 19.65 -32.82 -24.16
N ILE A 355 19.68 -33.51 -23.02
CA ILE A 355 19.03 -34.82 -22.88
C ILE A 355 17.54 -34.74 -23.17
N GLU A 356 16.87 -33.69 -22.69
CA GLU A 356 15.42 -33.51 -22.92
C GLU A 356 15.05 -33.45 -24.40
N ALA A 357 15.89 -32.81 -25.22
CA ALA A 357 15.69 -32.69 -26.66
C ALA A 357 16.23 -33.91 -27.44
N SER A 358 16.79 -34.90 -26.76
CA SER A 358 17.35 -36.10 -27.44
C SER A 358 16.27 -36.96 -28.05
N GLY A 359 16.48 -37.35 -29.28
CA GLY A 359 15.58 -38.31 -30.01
C GLY A 359 15.64 -39.74 -29.49
N ALA A 360 16.79 -40.11 -28.85
CA ALA A 360 16.99 -41.41 -28.21
C ALA A 360 17.97 -41.25 -27.07
N VAL A 361 17.55 -41.57 -25.84
CA VAL A 361 18.36 -41.44 -24.62
C VAL A 361 19.33 -42.61 -24.52
N THR A 362 20.60 -42.31 -24.28
CA THR A 362 21.63 -43.33 -24.08
C THR A 362 21.72 -43.73 -22.59
N ARG A 363 22.38 -44.88 -22.33
CA ARG A 363 22.58 -45.37 -20.96
C ARG A 363 23.37 -44.39 -20.11
N GLY A 364 24.36 -43.70 -20.65
CA GLY A 364 25.13 -42.67 -19.96
C GLY A 364 24.30 -41.44 -19.66
N GLU A 365 23.44 -41.00 -20.56
CA GLU A 365 22.49 -39.90 -20.33
C GLU A 365 21.48 -40.25 -19.25
N LEU A 366 20.90 -41.47 -19.28
CA LEU A 366 20.01 -41.94 -18.21
C LEU A 366 20.73 -42.01 -16.86
N ALA A 367 22.00 -42.48 -16.85
CA ALA A 367 22.83 -42.48 -15.64
C ALA A 367 23.04 -41.06 -15.08
N ALA A 368 23.26 -40.08 -15.96
CA ALA A 368 23.39 -38.67 -15.57
C ALA A 368 22.07 -38.10 -15.05
N LEU A 369 20.93 -38.36 -15.70
CA LEU A 369 19.58 -37.93 -15.25
C LEU A 369 19.30 -38.42 -13.82
N VAL A 370 19.49 -39.74 -13.61
CA VAL A 370 19.23 -40.36 -12.31
C VAL A 370 20.29 -39.97 -11.26
N GLY A 371 21.57 -39.99 -11.67
CA GLY A 371 22.67 -39.69 -10.77
C GLY A 371 22.64 -38.23 -10.22
N ILE A 372 22.29 -37.25 -11.05
CA ILE A 372 22.15 -35.86 -10.66
C ILE A 372 20.90 -35.66 -9.78
N ARG A 373 19.77 -36.22 -10.22
CA ARG A 373 18.49 -36.00 -9.51
C ARG A 373 18.46 -36.66 -8.15
N PHE A 374 19.04 -37.81 -7.99
CA PHE A 374 19.07 -38.60 -6.76
C PHE A 374 20.48 -38.71 -6.17
N GLN A 375 21.29 -37.65 -6.31
CA GLN A 375 22.69 -37.64 -5.87
C GLN A 375 22.86 -38.01 -4.39
N ALA A 376 22.03 -37.46 -3.51
CA ALA A 376 22.07 -37.74 -2.07
C ALA A 376 21.85 -39.24 -1.82
N LEU A 377 20.80 -39.82 -2.42
CA LEU A 377 20.42 -41.20 -2.31
C LEU A 377 21.54 -42.14 -2.85
N MET A 378 22.16 -41.78 -3.99
CA MET A 378 23.29 -42.53 -4.54
C MET A 378 24.52 -42.49 -3.61
N SER A 379 24.83 -41.34 -3.03
CA SER A 379 25.95 -41.12 -2.14
C SER A 379 25.80 -41.89 -0.82
N GLU A 380 24.63 -41.95 -0.21
CA GLU A 380 24.33 -42.71 1.01
C GLU A 380 24.51 -44.22 0.83
N ARG A 381 24.20 -44.72 -0.37
CA ARG A 381 24.24 -46.14 -0.71
C ARG A 381 25.52 -46.59 -1.44
N ALA A 382 26.37 -45.61 -1.84
CA ALA A 382 27.64 -45.88 -2.53
C ALA A 382 28.72 -46.63 -1.66
N GLY A 383 28.32 -47.15 -0.49
CA GLY A 383 29.22 -47.85 0.44
C GLY A 383 29.95 -49.01 -0.24
N ALA A 384 31.25 -49.08 -0.05
CA ALA A 384 32.16 -50.23 -0.15
C ALA A 384 32.17 -51.11 -1.46
N ARG A 385 31.33 -50.88 -2.45
CA ARG A 385 31.38 -51.60 -3.72
C ARG A 385 32.38 -50.98 -4.68
N THR A 386 33.54 -51.56 -4.83
CA THR A 386 34.48 -51.19 -5.88
C THR A 386 33.86 -51.62 -7.23
N THR A 387 33.37 -50.68 -8.04
CA THR A 387 32.86 -50.94 -9.35
C THR A 387 33.91 -50.60 -10.39
N ILE A 388 34.28 -51.57 -11.21
CA ILE A 388 35.23 -51.40 -12.33
C ILE A 388 34.37 -51.23 -13.59
N ILE A 389 34.58 -50.12 -14.33
CA ILE A 389 33.93 -49.86 -15.62
C ILE A 389 35.06 -49.55 -16.62
N SER A 390 35.11 -50.35 -17.69
CA SER A 390 36.22 -50.29 -18.62
C SER A 390 36.03 -49.32 -19.80
N ASP A 391 34.79 -48.97 -20.15
CA ASP A 391 34.41 -48.28 -21.37
C ASP A 391 33.75 -46.88 -21.18
N ALA A 392 33.74 -46.38 -19.97
CA ALA A 392 33.09 -45.08 -19.71
C ALA A 392 34.05 -43.97 -19.23
N ARG A 393 35.38 -44.24 -19.19
CA ARG A 393 36.35 -43.29 -18.57
C ARG A 393 36.34 -41.91 -19.22
N ASP A 394 36.18 -41.85 -20.53
CA ASP A 394 36.19 -40.62 -21.31
C ASP A 394 34.79 -40.06 -21.56
N TYR A 395 33.75 -40.71 -20.99
CA TYR A 395 32.39 -40.25 -21.08
C TYR A 395 32.18 -39.01 -20.19
N TRP A 396 31.53 -37.98 -20.70
CA TRP A 396 31.29 -36.71 -19.95
C TRP A 396 30.61 -36.94 -18.61
N GLY A 397 29.72 -37.95 -18.51
CA GLY A 397 28.97 -38.30 -17.30
C GLY A 397 29.62 -39.42 -16.48
N TYR A 398 30.92 -39.70 -16.61
CA TYR A 398 31.61 -40.83 -15.95
C TYR A 398 31.34 -40.93 -14.44
N GLY A 399 31.37 -39.79 -13.72
CA GLY A 399 31.10 -39.77 -12.28
C GLY A 399 29.69 -40.32 -11.95
N TRP A 400 28.70 -40.01 -12.72
CA TRP A 400 27.32 -40.50 -12.52
C TRP A 400 27.17 -41.95 -12.96
N VAL A 401 27.86 -42.37 -14.01
CA VAL A 401 27.94 -43.79 -14.40
C VAL A 401 28.49 -44.64 -13.26
N ILE A 402 29.55 -44.17 -12.59
CA ILE A 402 30.10 -44.87 -11.39
C ILE A 402 29.09 -44.87 -10.25
N ALA A 403 28.45 -43.68 -9.95
CA ALA A 403 27.52 -43.55 -8.84
C ALA A 403 26.28 -44.47 -9.00
N VAL A 404 25.63 -44.49 -10.15
CA VAL A 404 24.47 -45.38 -10.38
C VAL A 404 24.85 -46.86 -10.38
N SER A 405 26.09 -47.20 -10.79
CA SER A 405 26.59 -48.58 -10.78
C SER A 405 26.93 -49.06 -9.38
N GLN A 406 27.55 -48.20 -8.56
CA GLN A 406 27.84 -48.48 -7.14
C GLN A 406 26.56 -48.64 -6.32
N ALA A 407 25.54 -47.83 -6.63
CA ALA A 407 24.22 -47.92 -5.99
C ALA A 407 23.40 -49.14 -6.47
N GLY A 408 23.85 -49.88 -7.51
CA GLY A 408 23.15 -51.05 -8.07
C GLY A 408 21.89 -50.68 -8.89
N VAL A 409 21.77 -49.40 -9.27
CA VAL A 409 20.65 -48.92 -10.09
C VAL A 409 20.82 -49.28 -11.57
N MET A 410 22.05 -49.12 -12.08
CA MET A 410 22.42 -49.54 -13.45
C MET A 410 23.73 -50.32 -13.36
N GLU A 411 23.75 -51.52 -13.92
CA GLU A 411 24.90 -52.41 -13.79
C GLU A 411 25.70 -52.51 -15.10
N ALA A 412 27.01 -52.69 -15.02
CA ALA A 412 27.85 -53.08 -16.14
C ALA A 412 27.58 -54.54 -16.52
N ASP A 413 27.91 -54.89 -17.75
CA ASP A 413 27.87 -56.30 -18.19
C ASP A 413 28.97 -57.17 -17.53
N THR A 414 28.97 -58.44 -17.85
CA THR A 414 29.95 -59.44 -17.33
C THR A 414 31.40 -59.11 -17.73
N ASN A 415 31.60 -58.26 -18.75
CA ASN A 415 32.90 -57.79 -19.21
C ASN A 415 33.29 -56.43 -18.65
N TYR A 416 32.61 -55.97 -17.61
CA TYR A 416 32.81 -54.64 -16.97
C TYR A 416 32.56 -53.46 -17.91
N ARG A 417 31.68 -53.62 -18.91
CA ARG A 417 31.31 -52.57 -19.87
C ARG A 417 29.96 -52.00 -19.50
N PHE A 418 29.90 -50.70 -19.36
CA PHE A 418 28.63 -49.95 -19.11
C PHE A 418 27.88 -49.63 -20.36
N GLN A 419 28.60 -49.47 -21.48
CA GLN A 419 28.06 -49.09 -22.80
C GLN A 419 27.32 -47.75 -22.74
N PRO A 420 27.99 -46.61 -22.37
CA PRO A 420 27.33 -45.32 -22.15
C PRO A 420 26.58 -44.79 -23.37
N ASP A 421 27.04 -45.07 -24.57
CA ASP A 421 26.44 -44.61 -25.83
C ASP A 421 25.31 -45.52 -26.37
N ARG A 422 25.02 -46.62 -25.68
CA ARG A 422 23.93 -47.52 -26.10
C ARG A 422 22.57 -46.91 -25.72
N GLU A 423 21.65 -46.89 -26.69
CA GLU A 423 20.27 -46.44 -26.47
C GLU A 423 19.56 -47.25 -25.39
N VAL A 424 18.73 -46.57 -24.60
CA VAL A 424 17.92 -47.19 -23.55
C VAL A 424 16.55 -47.56 -24.10
N THR A 425 16.12 -48.77 -23.80
CA THR A 425 14.78 -49.22 -24.11
C THR A 425 13.80 -48.82 -23.00
N ARG A 426 12.51 -48.73 -23.33
CA ARG A 426 11.47 -48.41 -22.38
C ARG A 426 11.37 -49.39 -21.20
N ALA A 427 11.66 -50.66 -21.45
CA ALA A 427 11.72 -51.68 -20.41
C ALA A 427 12.94 -51.46 -19.46
N GLU A 428 14.06 -50.98 -20.02
CA GLU A 428 15.24 -50.63 -19.18
C GLU A 428 14.99 -49.39 -18.35
N LEU A 429 14.31 -48.36 -18.89
CA LEU A 429 13.90 -47.21 -18.14
C LEU A 429 13.02 -47.59 -16.92
N ALA A 430 12.01 -48.46 -17.16
CA ALA A 430 11.16 -48.95 -16.06
C ALA A 430 11.97 -49.66 -14.97
N ASP A 431 12.93 -50.52 -15.34
CA ASP A 431 13.81 -51.21 -14.38
C ASP A 431 14.61 -50.19 -13.53
N VAL A 432 15.18 -49.20 -14.17
CA VAL A 432 15.97 -48.16 -13.49
C VAL A 432 15.11 -47.40 -12.50
N LEU A 433 13.93 -46.95 -12.89
CA LEU A 433 13.00 -46.21 -12.02
C LEU A 433 12.58 -47.04 -10.79
N ILE A 434 12.26 -48.31 -10.99
CA ILE A 434 11.89 -49.21 -9.89
C ILE A 434 13.09 -49.47 -8.95
N ARG A 435 14.31 -49.59 -9.46
CA ARG A 435 15.51 -49.78 -8.67
C ARG A 435 15.80 -48.51 -7.81
N VAL A 436 15.65 -47.31 -8.38
CA VAL A 436 15.78 -46.05 -7.62
C VAL A 436 14.74 -45.98 -6.50
N ARG A 437 13.48 -46.31 -6.82
CA ARG A 437 12.40 -46.31 -5.80
C ARG A 437 12.72 -47.28 -4.64
N ARG A 438 13.18 -48.52 -4.95
CA ARG A 438 13.58 -49.46 -3.92
C ARG A 438 14.76 -48.98 -3.09
N LEU A 439 15.71 -48.35 -3.74
CA LEU A 439 16.87 -47.75 -3.04
C LEU A 439 16.44 -46.69 -2.02
N ALA A 440 15.42 -45.90 -2.35
CA ALA A 440 14.81 -44.89 -1.48
C ALA A 440 13.94 -45.47 -0.35
N GLY A 441 13.89 -46.79 -0.18
CA GLY A 441 13.09 -47.42 0.87
C GLY A 441 11.66 -47.75 0.48
N GLY A 442 11.30 -47.58 -0.79
CA GLY A 442 10.00 -48.01 -1.32
C GLY A 442 9.77 -49.49 -1.11
N ALA A 443 8.64 -49.89 -0.54
CA ALA A 443 8.29 -51.28 -0.29
C ALA A 443 8.39 -52.15 -1.57
N ASP A 444 8.84 -53.39 -1.42
CA ASP A 444 8.93 -54.37 -2.55
C ASP A 444 7.57 -54.73 -3.17
N THR A 445 6.50 -54.39 -2.50
CA THR A 445 5.13 -54.56 -2.98
C THR A 445 4.46 -53.21 -3.09
N ALA A 446 4.09 -52.79 -4.32
CA ALA A 446 3.13 -51.71 -4.50
C ALA A 446 1.88 -52.01 -3.65
N PRO A 447 1.30 -51.03 -2.93
CA PRO A 447 -0.01 -51.20 -2.33
C PRO A 447 -0.92 -51.75 -3.40
N SER A 448 -1.89 -52.60 -3.05
CA SER A 448 -2.85 -53.37 -3.88
C SER A 448 -3.42 -52.62 -5.09
N VAL A 449 -2.58 -51.98 -5.88
CA VAL A 449 -2.93 -51.33 -7.14
C VAL A 449 -3.02 -52.40 -8.19
N MET A 450 -4.16 -52.49 -8.87
CA MET A 450 -4.39 -53.44 -9.95
C MET A 450 -3.28 -53.25 -11.00
N ARG A 451 -2.37 -54.23 -11.13
CA ARG A 451 -1.26 -54.16 -12.07
C ARG A 451 -1.81 -54.18 -13.49
N PRO A 452 -1.47 -53.21 -14.33
CA PRO A 452 -1.95 -53.17 -15.72
C PRO A 452 -1.41 -54.36 -16.49
N SER A 453 -2.26 -54.97 -17.29
CA SER A 453 -1.86 -55.99 -18.26
C SER A 453 -1.60 -55.32 -19.62
N PHE A 454 -0.52 -55.68 -20.27
CA PHE A 454 -0.17 -55.10 -21.57
C PHE A 454 -0.46 -56.11 -22.68
N SER A 455 -0.90 -55.66 -23.85
CA SER A 455 -1.20 -56.51 -25.01
C SER A 455 0.07 -57.07 -25.69
N ASP A 456 1.22 -56.40 -25.49
CA ASP A 456 2.50 -56.70 -26.15
C ASP A 456 3.61 -57.13 -25.18
N LEU A 457 3.31 -57.28 -23.87
CA LEU A 457 4.27 -57.70 -22.85
C LEU A 457 3.63 -58.78 -21.96
N ALA A 458 4.03 -60.02 -22.15
CA ALA A 458 3.47 -61.13 -21.38
C ALA A 458 3.90 -61.10 -19.91
N PRO A 459 3.05 -61.52 -18.95
CA PRO A 459 3.39 -61.60 -17.51
C PRO A 459 4.63 -62.44 -17.18
N SER A 460 4.99 -63.38 -18.05
CA SER A 460 6.17 -64.24 -17.95
C SER A 460 7.48 -63.57 -18.42
N HIS A 461 7.37 -62.38 -19.04
CA HIS A 461 8.54 -61.62 -19.49
C HIS A 461 9.34 -61.07 -18.31
N LEU A 462 10.69 -61.19 -18.35
CA LEU A 462 11.59 -60.79 -17.29
C LEU A 462 11.34 -59.36 -16.76
N ARG A 463 11.00 -58.45 -17.64
CA ARG A 463 10.81 -57.02 -17.30
C ARG A 463 9.34 -56.65 -17.11
N TYR A 464 8.41 -57.60 -17.09
CA TYR A 464 6.99 -57.32 -16.89
C TYR A 464 6.69 -56.70 -15.53
N ALA A 465 7.33 -57.24 -14.48
CA ALA A 465 7.12 -56.74 -13.13
C ALA A 465 7.48 -55.28 -12.99
N ALA A 466 8.65 -54.86 -13.48
CA ALA A 466 9.10 -53.47 -13.45
C ALA A 466 8.23 -52.57 -14.31
N ALA A 467 7.88 -52.99 -15.51
CA ALA A 467 7.02 -52.24 -16.44
C ALA A 467 5.62 -52.00 -15.85
N SER A 468 4.98 -53.07 -15.31
CA SER A 468 3.64 -52.96 -14.71
C SER A 468 3.62 -52.11 -13.43
N GLU A 469 4.67 -52.20 -12.62
CA GLU A 469 4.83 -51.39 -11.40
C GLU A 469 5.07 -49.91 -11.75
N ALA A 470 5.95 -49.62 -12.71
CA ALA A 470 6.22 -48.26 -13.15
C ALA A 470 4.99 -47.53 -13.69
N VAL A 471 4.12 -48.28 -14.41
CA VAL A 471 2.85 -47.76 -14.93
C VAL A 471 1.81 -47.65 -13.80
N ALA A 472 1.70 -48.65 -12.91
CA ALA A 472 0.77 -48.62 -11.77
C ALA A 472 1.03 -47.46 -10.84
N LEU A 473 2.30 -47.07 -10.66
CA LEU A 473 2.73 -45.92 -9.83
C LEU A 473 2.74 -44.58 -10.59
N GLY A 474 2.30 -44.57 -11.85
CA GLY A 474 2.21 -43.37 -12.67
C GLY A 474 3.56 -42.79 -13.13
N MET A 475 4.67 -43.52 -12.94
CA MET A 475 5.99 -43.07 -13.43
C MET A 475 6.08 -43.14 -14.95
N LEU A 476 5.46 -44.13 -15.56
CA LEU A 476 5.32 -44.27 -17.01
C LEU A 476 3.84 -44.31 -17.40
N VAL A 477 3.51 -43.75 -18.56
CA VAL A 477 2.13 -43.70 -19.07
C VAL A 477 1.96 -44.88 -20.03
N PRO A 478 0.86 -45.70 -19.96
CA PRO A 478 0.58 -46.73 -20.95
C PRO A 478 0.37 -46.07 -22.33
N LEU A 479 0.82 -46.76 -23.37
CA LEU A 479 0.66 -46.30 -24.76
C LEU A 479 -0.71 -46.70 -25.33
N GLU A 480 -0.98 -46.29 -26.55
CA GLU A 480 -2.23 -46.60 -27.24
C GLU A 480 -2.52 -48.14 -27.26
N ARG A 481 -3.79 -48.47 -27.16
CA ARG A 481 -4.28 -49.87 -27.12
C ARG A 481 -3.69 -50.69 -25.96
N ASN A 482 -3.34 -50.00 -24.86
CA ASN A 482 -2.74 -50.61 -23.67
C ASN A 482 -1.46 -51.40 -23.97
N THR A 483 -0.58 -50.86 -24.84
CA THR A 483 0.74 -51.42 -25.13
C THR A 483 1.80 -50.78 -24.22
N PHE A 484 2.88 -51.53 -23.97
CA PHE A 484 4.04 -51.03 -23.26
C PHE A 484 5.22 -50.70 -24.18
N GLN A 485 5.36 -51.41 -25.26
CA GLN A 485 6.46 -51.35 -26.24
C GLN A 485 7.84 -51.51 -25.59
N PRO A 486 8.15 -52.66 -24.99
CA PRO A 486 9.33 -52.88 -24.16
C PRO A 486 10.66 -52.61 -24.86
N GLY A 487 10.75 -52.86 -26.16
CA GLY A 487 11.95 -52.69 -27.01
C GLY A 487 12.07 -51.29 -27.64
N ARG A 488 11.06 -50.41 -27.48
CA ARG A 488 11.10 -49.07 -28.04
C ARG A 488 12.17 -48.20 -27.38
N GLY A 489 12.99 -47.48 -28.16
CA GLY A 489 13.90 -46.44 -27.64
C GLY A 489 13.16 -45.35 -26.88
N VAL A 490 13.77 -44.84 -25.83
CA VAL A 490 13.20 -43.76 -25.01
C VAL A 490 13.68 -42.45 -25.55
N VAL A 491 12.75 -41.51 -25.77
CA VAL A 491 13.08 -40.11 -26.12
C VAL A 491 13.39 -39.29 -24.88
N GLY A 492 14.16 -38.21 -25.05
CA GLY A 492 14.65 -37.39 -23.93
C GLY A 492 13.55 -36.89 -23.03
N ILE A 493 12.50 -36.29 -23.57
CA ILE A 493 11.36 -35.79 -22.83
C ILE A 493 10.67 -36.87 -21.97
N GLU A 494 10.52 -38.09 -22.53
CA GLU A 494 9.91 -39.20 -21.79
C GLU A 494 10.77 -39.64 -20.59
N ALA A 495 12.10 -39.67 -20.74
CA ALA A 495 13.01 -40.02 -19.67
C ALA A 495 13.01 -38.95 -18.54
N VAL A 496 13.04 -37.68 -18.92
CA VAL A 496 13.01 -36.55 -17.97
C VAL A 496 11.70 -36.55 -17.19
N GLU A 497 10.55 -36.63 -17.87
CA GLU A 497 9.24 -36.69 -17.21
C GLU A 497 9.09 -37.93 -16.28
N ALA A 498 9.62 -39.08 -16.69
CA ALA A 498 9.56 -40.27 -15.86
C ALA A 498 10.38 -40.12 -14.55
N VAL A 499 11.56 -39.55 -14.68
CA VAL A 499 12.42 -39.23 -13.51
C VAL A 499 11.77 -38.17 -12.60
N GLU A 500 11.11 -37.15 -13.16
CA GLU A 500 10.38 -36.15 -12.38
C GLU A 500 9.15 -36.73 -11.67
N ARG A 501 8.41 -37.64 -12.33
CA ARG A 501 7.27 -38.33 -11.70
C ARG A 501 7.73 -39.19 -10.53
N LEU A 502 8.87 -39.92 -10.70
CA LEU A 502 9.49 -40.66 -9.60
C LEU A 502 9.88 -39.72 -8.45
N THR A 503 10.45 -38.57 -8.75
CA THR A 503 10.84 -37.60 -7.69
C THR A 503 9.62 -37.20 -6.88
N ARG A 504 8.54 -36.78 -7.52
CA ARG A 504 7.27 -36.41 -6.86
C ARG A 504 6.73 -37.55 -5.98
N LEU A 505 6.76 -38.78 -6.52
CA LEU A 505 6.33 -39.96 -5.76
C LEU A 505 7.15 -40.18 -4.48
N LEU A 506 8.45 -39.90 -4.51
CA LEU A 506 9.33 -40.04 -3.34
C LEU A 506 9.15 -38.89 -2.36
N ASP A 507 8.89 -37.67 -2.83
CA ASP A 507 8.64 -36.49 -1.99
C ASP A 507 7.28 -36.59 -1.26
N GLU A 508 6.27 -37.25 -1.86
CA GLU A 508 4.94 -37.49 -1.27
C GLU A 508 4.92 -38.65 -0.24
N ASN A 509 5.89 -39.57 -0.32
CA ASN A 509 6.00 -40.73 0.53
C ASN A 509 7.45 -40.89 1.04
N PRO A 510 7.87 -39.98 1.98
CA PRO A 510 9.24 -39.98 2.51
C PRO A 510 9.59 -41.24 3.35
#